data_ddeacd10d8640ae094aba82a97ad0213
#
_entry.id   ddeacd10d8640ae094aba82a97ad0213
#
_cell.length_a   1.000
_cell.length_b   1.000
_cell.length_c   1.000
_cell.angle_alpha   90.00
_cell.angle_beta   90.00
_cell.angle_gamma   90.00
#
_symmetry.space_group_name_H-M   'P 1'
#
loop_
_entity.id
_entity.type
_entity.pdbx_description
1 polymer ?
#
loop_
_entity_poly.entity_id
_entity_poly.type
_entity_poly.pdbx_seq_one_letter_code
_entity_poly.pdbx_strand_id
1 'polypeptide(L)'
;MANAFDPTTLASLPEQEQALIRRRQQALGQAYRLFYQQPLHLVRGEGVWLYDAAGQPYLDVYNNVASVGHSHPQVVQAIARQAATLNTHTRYLDEGIVDYAERLLATLAMPGYQAMFTCTGSEANDLALRLAGNFTGGSGLIVSSHAYHGVTSSVAACSPAFGEGVALGPNVRTVAAPDGYRGNPDEVAARFTRDVQAAMADLQRHGIRPAALLVDTLFTSDGVFADPPGFLAGAVDAIHAAGGLFIADEVQAGFARSGSHFWGFQRHGVLPDIVTMGKPMGNGHPLAGLAARADIIDAFGSRVRYFNTFGGNPVSCAAGMAVLEVIEQEGLQHNAHVTGAYLKAGLEALAGKHELIGDVRGAGFFLGVELVNDRQGKQPATAAATRVVNALRERRVLLSATGPAGNILKLRPQLPFAREHADLLLDALDAVLAAL
;
A
#
# COMPACT_ATOMS: atom_id res chain seq x y z
N MET A 1 -12.82 6.66 -7.91
CA MET A 1 -11.72 5.94 -8.58
C MET A 1 -11.66 6.40 -10.01
N ALA A 2 -10.52 6.92 -10.46
CA ALA A 2 -10.35 7.46 -11.81
C ALA A 2 -10.58 6.44 -12.94
N ASN A 3 -10.38 5.16 -12.68
CA ASN A 3 -10.50 4.07 -13.65
C ASN A 3 -11.65 3.08 -13.35
N ALA A 4 -12.71 3.52 -12.65
CA ALA A 4 -13.87 2.68 -12.39
C ALA A 4 -14.71 2.48 -13.66
N PHE A 5 -15.28 1.29 -13.80
CA PHE A 5 -16.28 0.97 -14.83
C PHE A 5 -17.52 1.87 -14.67
N ASP A 6 -18.02 2.41 -15.77
CA ASP A 6 -19.26 3.14 -15.82
C ASP A 6 -20.41 2.17 -16.14
N PRO A 7 -21.33 1.89 -15.20
CA PRO A 7 -22.45 0.99 -15.43
C PRO A 7 -23.38 1.41 -16.60
N THR A 8 -23.39 2.68 -16.99
CA THR A 8 -24.19 3.17 -18.12
C THR A 8 -23.72 2.63 -19.47
N THR A 9 -22.44 2.22 -19.55
CA THR A 9 -21.84 1.62 -20.76
C THR A 9 -22.01 0.11 -20.85
N LEU A 10 -22.72 -0.54 -19.91
CA LEU A 10 -22.89 -2.00 -19.85
C LEU A 10 -23.36 -2.60 -21.18
N ALA A 11 -24.27 -1.92 -21.89
CA ALA A 11 -24.84 -2.42 -23.14
C ALA A 11 -23.82 -2.50 -24.31
N SER A 12 -22.66 -1.84 -24.20
CA SER A 12 -21.58 -1.90 -25.20
C SER A 12 -20.65 -3.10 -25.04
N LEU A 13 -20.76 -3.86 -23.94
CA LEU A 13 -19.93 -5.02 -23.67
C LEU A 13 -20.48 -6.28 -24.36
N PRO A 14 -19.66 -7.34 -24.55
CA PRO A 14 -20.11 -8.66 -24.97
C PRO A 14 -21.22 -9.21 -24.06
N GLU A 15 -22.18 -9.93 -24.61
CA GLU A 15 -23.38 -10.42 -23.87
C GLU A 15 -23.01 -11.27 -22.65
N GLN A 16 -21.97 -12.12 -22.76
CA GLN A 16 -21.50 -12.96 -21.67
C GLN A 16 -20.98 -12.12 -20.50
N GLU A 17 -20.22 -11.04 -20.78
CA GLU A 17 -19.73 -10.12 -19.76
C GLU A 17 -20.87 -9.32 -19.12
N GLN A 18 -21.83 -8.86 -19.92
CA GLN A 18 -23.03 -8.19 -19.40
C GLN A 18 -23.78 -9.09 -18.41
N ALA A 19 -23.99 -10.37 -18.76
CA ALA A 19 -24.68 -11.33 -17.91
C ALA A 19 -23.93 -11.52 -16.58
N LEU A 20 -22.61 -11.67 -16.61
CA LEU A 20 -21.77 -11.82 -15.40
C LEU A 20 -21.81 -10.56 -14.53
N ILE A 21 -21.71 -9.35 -15.13
CA ILE A 21 -21.79 -8.08 -14.41
C ILE A 21 -23.17 -7.92 -13.74
N ARG A 22 -24.28 -8.23 -14.43
CA ARG A 22 -25.62 -8.17 -13.84
C ARG A 22 -25.77 -9.14 -12.64
N ARG A 23 -25.29 -10.39 -12.77
CA ARG A 23 -25.27 -11.36 -11.66
C ARG A 23 -24.46 -10.85 -10.48
N ARG A 24 -23.26 -10.27 -10.76
CA ARG A 24 -22.39 -9.67 -9.74
C ARG A 24 -23.11 -8.52 -9.01
N GLN A 25 -23.77 -7.63 -9.74
CA GLN A 25 -24.51 -6.51 -9.14
C GLN A 25 -25.67 -6.99 -8.24
N GLN A 26 -26.37 -8.06 -8.66
CA GLN A 26 -27.44 -8.65 -7.85
C GLN A 26 -26.91 -9.30 -6.56
N ALA A 27 -25.75 -9.99 -6.64
CA ALA A 27 -25.20 -10.73 -5.50
C ALA A 27 -24.37 -9.87 -4.55
N LEU A 28 -23.60 -8.90 -5.08
CA LEU A 28 -22.61 -8.11 -4.31
C LEU A 28 -22.98 -6.63 -4.16
N GLY A 29 -24.03 -6.16 -4.84
CA GLY A 29 -24.44 -4.76 -4.84
C GLY A 29 -23.45 -3.84 -5.58
N GLN A 30 -23.65 -2.52 -5.43
CA GLN A 30 -22.89 -1.50 -6.17
C GLN A 30 -21.60 -1.06 -5.47
N ALA A 31 -21.33 -1.49 -4.25
CA ALA A 31 -20.15 -1.10 -3.50
C ALA A 31 -18.85 -1.66 -4.09
N TYR A 32 -18.91 -2.83 -4.71
CA TYR A 32 -17.77 -3.48 -5.36
C TYR A 32 -17.62 -3.01 -6.81
N ARG A 33 -16.93 -1.87 -7.00
CA ARG A 33 -16.72 -1.28 -8.33
C ARG A 33 -15.71 -2.10 -9.14
N LEU A 34 -16.01 -2.29 -10.42
CA LEU A 34 -15.08 -2.87 -11.39
C LEU A 34 -14.10 -1.81 -11.88
N PHE A 35 -12.94 -2.26 -12.35
CA PHE A 35 -11.95 -1.43 -13.04
C PHE A 35 -12.15 -1.45 -14.55
N TYR A 36 -11.66 -0.40 -15.20
CA TYR A 36 -11.60 -0.16 -16.64
C TYR A 36 -12.97 0.02 -17.29
N GLN A 37 -12.98 0.78 -18.39
CA GLN A 37 -14.18 0.94 -19.24
C GLN A 37 -14.65 -0.41 -19.79
N GLN A 38 -13.71 -1.30 -20.07
CA GLN A 38 -14.00 -2.70 -20.39
C GLN A 38 -13.43 -3.58 -19.26
N PRO A 39 -14.25 -4.01 -18.30
CA PRO A 39 -13.80 -4.88 -17.21
C PRO A 39 -13.20 -6.19 -17.71
N LEU A 40 -12.35 -6.80 -16.89
CA LEU A 40 -11.67 -8.04 -17.22
C LEU A 40 -12.28 -9.21 -16.44
N HIS A 41 -12.55 -10.30 -17.15
CA HIS A 41 -12.86 -11.59 -16.55
C HIS A 41 -11.58 -12.43 -16.45
N LEU A 42 -10.85 -12.23 -15.33
CA LEU A 42 -9.60 -12.95 -15.07
C LEU A 42 -9.89 -14.32 -14.46
N VAL A 43 -9.19 -15.35 -14.94
CA VAL A 43 -9.38 -16.75 -14.53
C VAL A 43 -8.12 -17.44 -14.05
N ARG A 44 -6.92 -16.88 -14.32
CA ARG A 44 -5.62 -17.45 -13.93
C ARG A 44 -4.61 -16.32 -13.68
N GLY A 45 -3.67 -16.59 -12.78
CA GLY A 45 -2.50 -15.74 -12.56
C GLY A 45 -1.25 -16.60 -12.43
N GLU A 46 -0.10 -16.11 -12.95
CA GLU A 46 1.19 -16.78 -12.89
C GLU A 46 2.33 -15.75 -12.96
N GLY A 47 3.20 -15.71 -11.95
CA GLY A 47 4.28 -14.73 -11.88
C GLY A 47 3.75 -13.30 -11.95
N VAL A 48 4.12 -12.55 -12.97
CA VAL A 48 3.66 -11.16 -13.20
C VAL A 48 2.47 -11.07 -14.17
N TRP A 49 1.91 -12.19 -14.59
CA TRP A 49 0.87 -12.27 -15.60
C TRP A 49 -0.48 -12.67 -15.03
N LEU A 50 -1.52 -12.02 -15.53
CA LEU A 50 -2.91 -12.40 -15.35
C LEU A 50 -3.49 -12.83 -16.70
N TYR A 51 -4.43 -13.78 -16.69
CA TYR A 51 -5.02 -14.32 -17.92
C TYR A 51 -6.55 -14.22 -17.86
N ASP A 52 -7.13 -13.77 -18.96
CA ASP A 52 -8.58 -13.76 -19.12
C ASP A 52 -9.16 -15.13 -19.51
N ALA A 53 -10.48 -15.20 -19.64
CA ALA A 53 -11.19 -16.42 -19.99
C ALA A 53 -10.85 -16.95 -21.41
N ALA A 54 -10.32 -16.12 -22.30
CA ALA A 54 -9.82 -16.50 -23.62
C ALA A 54 -8.33 -16.92 -23.61
N GLY A 55 -7.69 -16.92 -22.43
CA GLY A 55 -6.28 -17.26 -22.27
C GLY A 55 -5.32 -16.13 -22.65
N GLN A 56 -5.81 -14.92 -22.88
CA GLN A 56 -4.94 -13.78 -23.23
C GLN A 56 -4.17 -13.30 -21.99
N PRO A 57 -2.83 -13.12 -22.09
CA PRO A 57 -2.02 -12.61 -21.00
C PRO A 57 -2.15 -11.09 -20.85
N TYR A 58 -2.15 -10.63 -19.61
CA TYR A 58 -2.07 -9.23 -19.21
C TYR A 58 -0.91 -9.05 -18.24
N LEU A 59 0.00 -8.13 -18.53
CA LEU A 59 1.09 -7.73 -17.63
C LEU A 59 0.49 -6.96 -16.45
N ASP A 60 0.65 -7.49 -15.25
CA ASP A 60 0.09 -6.87 -14.04
C ASP A 60 1.11 -5.91 -13.41
N VAL A 61 0.91 -4.61 -13.62
CA VAL A 61 1.72 -3.55 -13.02
C VAL A 61 0.97 -2.87 -11.86
N TYR A 62 -0.16 -3.46 -11.45
CA TYR A 62 -1.05 -2.90 -10.43
C TYR A 62 -0.99 -3.62 -9.08
N ASN A 63 -0.95 -4.95 -9.08
CA ASN A 63 -1.33 -5.76 -7.93
C ASN A 63 -0.16 -6.06 -6.99
N ASN A 64 0.00 -5.27 -5.93
CA ASN A 64 1.01 -5.48 -4.90
C ASN A 64 0.60 -6.48 -3.79
N VAL A 65 -0.52 -7.20 -3.96
CA VAL A 65 -0.96 -8.25 -3.02
C VAL A 65 -0.21 -9.54 -3.29
N ALA A 66 -0.16 -9.98 -4.56
CA ALA A 66 0.64 -11.12 -4.98
C ALA A 66 2.13 -10.72 -5.11
N SER A 67 2.75 -10.33 -4.01
CA SER A 67 4.04 -9.65 -3.99
C SER A 67 5.17 -10.45 -4.61
N VAL A 68 5.22 -11.77 -4.37
CA VAL A 68 6.24 -12.67 -4.92
C VAL A 68 5.78 -13.35 -6.23
N GLY A 69 4.73 -12.82 -6.85
CA GLY A 69 4.13 -13.33 -8.07
C GLY A 69 2.84 -14.11 -7.84
N HIS A 70 1.95 -14.04 -8.84
CA HIS A 70 0.69 -14.78 -8.81
C HIS A 70 0.93 -16.28 -8.74
N SER A 71 0.19 -16.97 -7.87
CA SER A 71 0.21 -18.44 -7.73
C SER A 71 1.60 -19.02 -7.52
N HIS A 72 2.47 -18.31 -6.77
CA HIS A 72 3.84 -18.78 -6.52
C HIS A 72 3.85 -20.19 -5.93
N PRO A 73 4.55 -21.18 -6.56
CA PRO A 73 4.45 -22.60 -6.19
C PRO A 73 4.79 -22.88 -4.73
N GLN A 74 5.84 -22.26 -4.18
CA GLN A 74 6.26 -22.46 -2.79
C GLN A 74 5.18 -21.99 -1.80
N VAL A 75 4.54 -20.84 -2.05
CA VAL A 75 3.45 -20.31 -1.21
C VAL A 75 2.23 -21.22 -1.29
N VAL A 76 1.82 -21.62 -2.51
CA VAL A 76 0.67 -22.52 -2.72
C VAL A 76 0.90 -23.87 -2.01
N GLN A 77 2.10 -24.45 -2.12
CA GLN A 77 2.44 -25.70 -1.45
C GLN A 77 2.48 -25.58 0.08
N ALA A 78 3.00 -24.46 0.62
CA ALA A 78 3.03 -24.22 2.07
C ALA A 78 1.61 -24.15 2.63
N ILE A 79 0.71 -23.42 1.97
CA ILE A 79 -0.71 -23.33 2.32
C ILE A 79 -1.36 -24.73 2.28
N ALA A 80 -1.17 -25.48 1.19
CA ALA A 80 -1.80 -26.77 1.01
C ALA A 80 -1.32 -27.81 2.04
N ARG A 81 -0.02 -27.88 2.31
CA ARG A 81 0.56 -28.78 3.33
C ARG A 81 0.03 -28.47 4.72
N GLN A 82 0.05 -27.19 5.13
CA GLN A 82 -0.39 -26.82 6.46
C GLN A 82 -1.90 -26.98 6.63
N ALA A 83 -2.69 -26.65 5.61
CA ALA A 83 -4.15 -26.84 5.64
C ALA A 83 -4.54 -28.33 5.76
N ALA A 84 -3.74 -29.25 5.20
CA ALA A 84 -3.94 -30.68 5.33
C ALA A 84 -3.50 -31.24 6.71
N THR A 85 -2.78 -30.46 7.51
CA THR A 85 -2.24 -30.90 8.81
C THR A 85 -3.07 -30.35 9.97
N LEU A 86 -3.12 -29.02 10.12
CA LEU A 86 -3.82 -28.33 11.19
C LEU A 86 -4.05 -26.87 10.82
N ASN A 87 -5.27 -26.39 11.06
CA ASN A 87 -5.57 -24.96 11.07
C ASN A 87 -6.45 -24.62 12.26
N THR A 88 -5.91 -23.88 13.23
CA THR A 88 -6.59 -23.53 14.49
C THR A 88 -6.21 -22.11 14.93
N HIS A 89 -6.63 -21.68 16.10
CA HIS A 89 -6.36 -20.35 16.63
C HIS A 89 -5.16 -20.34 17.61
N THR A 90 -4.66 -19.15 17.91
CA THR A 90 -3.44 -18.89 18.73
C THR A 90 -3.55 -19.23 20.23
N ARG A 91 -4.65 -19.84 20.69
CA ARG A 91 -4.79 -20.29 22.11
C ARG A 91 -4.14 -21.64 22.38
N TYR A 92 -3.68 -22.34 21.35
CA TYR A 92 -2.88 -23.54 21.46
C TYR A 92 -1.43 -23.24 21.11
N LEU A 93 -0.51 -24.03 21.65
CA LEU A 93 0.90 -23.94 21.28
C LEU A 93 1.07 -24.46 19.85
N ASP A 94 1.75 -23.67 19.05
CA ASP A 94 2.10 -23.99 17.65
C ASP A 94 3.46 -23.34 17.36
N GLU A 95 4.43 -24.14 16.91
CA GLU A 95 5.79 -23.65 16.61
C GLU A 95 5.79 -22.70 15.40
N GLY A 96 4.95 -22.98 14.40
CA GLY A 96 4.94 -22.22 13.14
C GLY A 96 4.61 -20.74 13.31
N ILE A 97 3.75 -20.36 14.26
CA ILE A 97 3.48 -18.94 14.54
C ILE A 97 4.69 -18.28 15.22
N VAL A 98 5.39 -19.01 16.10
CA VAL A 98 6.58 -18.47 16.80
C VAL A 98 7.71 -18.28 15.81
N ASP A 99 8.02 -19.29 15.01
CA ASP A 99 9.06 -19.24 13.98
C ASP A 99 8.81 -18.10 12.98
N TYR A 100 7.54 -17.96 12.53
CA TYR A 100 7.17 -16.86 11.63
C TYR A 100 7.31 -15.49 12.30
N ALA A 101 6.86 -15.33 13.54
CA ALA A 101 6.99 -14.09 14.27
C ALA A 101 8.47 -13.69 14.47
N GLU A 102 9.33 -14.62 14.87
CA GLU A 102 10.77 -14.39 15.05
C GLU A 102 11.42 -13.99 13.71
N ARG A 103 11.12 -14.71 12.63
CA ARG A 103 11.64 -14.43 11.30
C ARG A 103 11.19 -13.07 10.78
N LEU A 104 9.92 -12.71 10.98
CA LEU A 104 9.35 -11.42 10.60
C LEU A 104 9.99 -10.28 11.39
N LEU A 105 10.09 -10.41 12.71
CA LEU A 105 10.70 -9.42 13.60
C LEU A 105 12.18 -9.19 13.27
N ALA A 106 12.91 -10.23 12.88
CA ALA A 106 14.30 -10.11 12.47
C ALA A 106 14.49 -9.15 11.25
N THR A 107 13.48 -9.05 10.35
CA THR A 107 13.55 -8.13 9.20
C THR A 107 13.47 -6.66 9.59
N LEU A 108 12.92 -6.35 10.75
CA LEU A 108 12.82 -4.96 11.25
C LEU A 108 14.18 -4.39 11.66
N ALA A 109 15.12 -5.26 12.04
CA ALA A 109 16.42 -4.87 12.64
C ALA A 109 16.27 -3.98 13.89
N MET A 110 15.18 -4.15 14.64
CA MET A 110 14.83 -3.40 15.86
C MET A 110 14.63 -4.39 17.02
N PRO A 111 15.54 -4.45 18.01
CA PRO A 111 15.37 -5.33 19.15
C PRO A 111 14.21 -4.88 20.07
N GLY A 112 13.61 -5.80 20.81
CA GLY A 112 12.57 -5.49 21.80
C GLY A 112 11.18 -5.23 21.20
N TYR A 113 10.92 -5.72 19.99
CA TYR A 113 9.59 -5.70 19.37
C TYR A 113 8.92 -7.07 19.48
N GLN A 114 7.59 -7.06 19.54
CA GLN A 114 6.75 -8.24 19.54
C GLN A 114 5.70 -8.12 18.42
N ALA A 115 5.20 -9.24 17.91
CA ALA A 115 4.24 -9.28 16.83
C ALA A 115 2.83 -9.65 17.32
N MET A 116 1.81 -9.04 16.70
CA MET A 116 0.40 -9.42 16.83
C MET A 116 -0.19 -9.60 15.43
N PHE A 117 -0.83 -10.74 15.17
CA PHE A 117 -1.37 -11.07 13.85
C PHE A 117 -2.87 -10.81 13.75
N THR A 118 -3.29 -10.39 12.55
CA THR A 118 -4.66 -10.14 12.12
C THR A 118 -4.86 -10.69 10.71
N CYS A 119 -6.04 -10.51 10.11
CA CYS A 119 -6.31 -10.98 8.75
C CYS A 119 -6.18 -9.88 7.69
N THR A 120 -6.34 -8.61 8.08
CA THR A 120 -6.34 -7.47 7.16
C THR A 120 -5.54 -6.31 7.71
N GLY A 121 -4.98 -5.47 6.81
CA GLY A 121 -4.33 -4.22 7.21
C GLY A 121 -5.27 -3.27 7.96
N SER A 122 -6.59 -3.32 7.70
CA SER A 122 -7.58 -2.56 8.44
C SER A 122 -7.64 -2.96 9.92
N GLU A 123 -7.64 -4.27 10.20
CA GLU A 123 -7.58 -4.78 11.58
C GLU A 123 -6.25 -4.47 12.25
N ALA A 124 -5.14 -4.54 11.48
CA ALA A 124 -3.82 -4.20 12.01
C ALA A 124 -3.73 -2.72 12.42
N ASN A 125 -4.21 -1.82 11.57
CA ASN A 125 -4.27 -0.39 11.88
C ASN A 125 -5.26 -0.09 13.03
N ASP A 126 -6.43 -0.73 13.06
CA ASP A 126 -7.38 -0.59 14.17
C ASP A 126 -6.75 -1.00 15.51
N LEU A 127 -6.05 -2.14 15.52
CA LEU A 127 -5.31 -2.61 16.69
C LEU A 127 -4.18 -1.64 17.07
N ALA A 128 -3.44 -1.08 16.10
CA ALA A 128 -2.40 -0.09 16.35
C ALA A 128 -2.96 1.17 17.01
N LEU A 129 -4.12 1.67 16.57
CA LEU A 129 -4.80 2.81 17.21
C LEU A 129 -5.21 2.50 18.64
N ARG A 130 -5.69 1.29 18.91
CA ARG A 130 -6.05 0.84 20.27
C ARG A 130 -4.83 0.75 21.19
N LEU A 131 -3.71 0.23 20.67
CA LEU A 131 -2.44 0.18 21.41
C LEU A 131 -1.94 1.59 21.73
N ALA A 132 -1.94 2.48 20.74
CA ALA A 132 -1.51 3.87 20.90
C ALA A 132 -2.36 4.61 21.93
N GLY A 133 -3.68 4.52 21.84
CA GLY A 133 -4.61 5.14 22.80
C GLY A 133 -4.43 4.61 24.20
N ASN A 134 -4.26 3.28 24.37
CA ASN A 134 -4.05 2.65 25.68
C ASN A 134 -2.72 3.09 26.31
N PHE A 135 -1.65 3.15 25.52
CA PHE A 135 -0.31 3.48 26.00
C PHE A 135 -0.16 4.95 26.35
N THR A 136 -0.60 5.84 25.44
CA THR A 136 -0.44 7.29 25.62
C THR A 136 -1.52 7.93 26.49
N GLY A 137 -2.69 7.30 26.61
CA GLY A 137 -3.90 7.93 27.18
C GLY A 137 -4.45 9.05 26.31
N GLY A 138 -3.95 9.22 25.08
CA GLY A 138 -4.42 10.19 24.10
C GLY A 138 -5.41 9.59 23.12
N SER A 139 -6.06 10.46 22.34
CA SER A 139 -6.97 10.06 21.25
C SER A 139 -6.70 10.80 19.94
N GLY A 140 -5.87 11.84 19.94
CA GLY A 140 -5.57 12.65 18.78
C GLY A 140 -4.74 11.90 17.75
N LEU A 141 -5.18 11.91 16.50
CA LEU A 141 -4.51 11.25 15.39
C LEU A 141 -4.12 12.29 14.33
N ILE A 142 -2.92 12.12 13.77
CA ILE A 142 -2.43 12.92 12.65
C ILE A 142 -2.15 11.98 11.49
N VAL A 143 -2.72 12.28 10.31
CA VAL A 143 -2.58 11.50 9.07
C VAL A 143 -2.34 12.42 7.89
N SER A 144 -1.91 11.90 6.73
CA SER A 144 -1.84 12.73 5.52
C SER A 144 -3.22 13.02 4.93
N SER A 145 -3.34 14.10 4.18
CA SER A 145 -4.62 14.65 3.69
C SER A 145 -5.34 13.76 2.66
N HIS A 146 -4.65 12.74 2.10
CA HIS A 146 -5.25 11.74 1.20
C HIS A 146 -4.88 10.31 1.61
N ALA A 147 -4.61 10.11 2.90
CA ALA A 147 -4.28 8.80 3.46
C ALA A 147 -5.42 7.79 3.30
N TYR A 148 -5.04 6.53 3.11
CA TYR A 148 -5.93 5.37 3.19
C TYR A 148 -5.30 4.30 4.06
N HIS A 149 -5.89 4.04 5.23
CA HIS A 149 -5.39 3.08 6.20
C HIS A 149 -6.29 1.86 6.39
N GLY A 150 -7.50 1.85 5.84
CA GLY A 150 -8.40 0.70 5.89
C GLY A 150 -9.88 1.07 6.05
N VAL A 151 -10.72 0.05 6.27
CA VAL A 151 -12.19 0.11 6.15
C VAL A 151 -12.95 -0.13 7.46
N THR A 152 -12.28 -0.51 8.57
CA THR A 152 -12.94 -0.60 9.89
C THR A 152 -13.35 0.80 10.35
N SER A 153 -14.37 0.91 11.20
CA SER A 153 -14.96 2.21 11.56
C SER A 153 -13.95 3.22 12.07
N SER A 154 -13.05 2.81 12.99
CA SER A 154 -12.02 3.71 13.54
C SER A 154 -10.99 4.13 12.47
N VAL A 155 -10.59 3.20 11.62
CA VAL A 155 -9.58 3.43 10.58
C VAL A 155 -10.17 4.20 9.40
N ALA A 156 -11.43 3.96 9.03
CA ALA A 156 -12.14 4.74 8.03
C ALA A 156 -12.26 6.20 8.46
N ALA A 157 -12.51 6.46 9.75
CA ALA A 157 -12.58 7.80 10.33
C ALA A 157 -11.22 8.57 10.32
N CYS A 158 -10.10 7.90 10.00
CA CYS A 158 -8.80 8.52 9.76
C CYS A 158 -8.23 8.21 8.36
N SER A 159 -9.10 7.91 7.38
CA SER A 159 -8.74 7.63 5.99
C SER A 159 -9.39 8.64 5.04
N PRO A 160 -8.85 9.87 4.91
CA PRO A 160 -9.46 10.94 4.10
C PRO A 160 -9.64 10.58 2.62
N ALA A 161 -8.91 9.60 2.09
CA ALA A 161 -9.06 9.11 0.71
C ALA A 161 -10.47 8.56 0.39
N PHE A 162 -11.33 8.28 1.38
CA PHE A 162 -12.73 7.93 1.15
C PHE A 162 -13.57 9.12 0.64
N GLY A 163 -13.09 10.35 0.82
CA GLY A 163 -13.80 11.56 0.43
C GLY A 163 -15.01 11.87 1.33
N GLU A 164 -15.92 12.69 0.81
CA GLU A 164 -17.07 13.22 1.58
C GLU A 164 -18.04 12.16 2.13
N GLY A 165 -18.00 10.95 1.56
CA GLY A 165 -18.88 9.84 2.00
C GLY A 165 -18.53 9.25 3.38
N VAL A 166 -17.35 9.57 3.93
CA VAL A 166 -16.91 9.11 5.26
C VAL A 166 -16.34 10.29 6.04
N ALA A 167 -17.06 10.70 7.09
CA ALA A 167 -16.62 11.79 7.94
C ALA A 167 -15.34 11.42 8.71
N LEU A 168 -14.40 12.34 8.80
CA LEU A 168 -13.24 12.21 9.67
C LEU A 168 -13.65 12.29 11.14
N GLY A 169 -12.94 11.59 12.00
CA GLY A 169 -13.13 11.65 13.44
C GLY A 169 -12.82 13.06 13.98
N PRO A 170 -13.54 13.55 14.99
CA PRO A 170 -13.30 14.89 15.58
C PRO A 170 -11.90 15.02 16.20
N ASN A 171 -11.25 13.91 16.49
CA ASN A 171 -9.90 13.79 17.03
C ASN A 171 -8.83 13.58 15.94
N VAL A 172 -9.18 13.66 14.66
CA VAL A 172 -8.25 13.48 13.54
C VAL A 172 -7.85 14.85 12.99
N ARG A 173 -6.57 15.01 12.68
CA ARG A 173 -6.02 16.13 11.92
C ARG A 173 -5.28 15.63 10.70
N THR A 174 -5.40 16.36 9.61
CA THR A 174 -4.71 16.04 8.37
C THR A 174 -3.58 17.02 8.10
N VAL A 175 -2.47 16.51 7.55
CA VAL A 175 -1.35 17.31 7.09
C VAL A 175 -1.15 17.10 5.59
N ALA A 176 -0.61 18.10 4.89
CA ALA A 176 -0.32 17.97 3.47
C ALA A 176 0.70 16.87 3.22
N ALA A 177 0.57 16.15 2.11
CA ALA A 177 1.58 15.20 1.67
C ALA A 177 2.93 15.90 1.41
N PRO A 178 4.06 15.19 1.53
CA PRO A 178 5.41 15.75 1.34
C PRO A 178 5.73 15.93 -0.16
N ASP A 179 4.91 16.72 -0.86
CA ASP A 179 5.01 16.97 -2.31
C ASP A 179 6.17 17.92 -2.62
N GLY A 180 7.30 17.35 -3.12
CA GLY A 180 8.45 18.12 -3.61
C GLY A 180 8.27 18.63 -5.03
N TYR A 181 7.36 18.05 -5.83
CA TYR A 181 7.13 18.48 -7.20
C TYR A 181 6.39 19.82 -7.27
N ARG A 182 5.36 20.04 -6.45
CA ARG A 182 4.62 21.31 -6.39
C ARG A 182 5.22 22.29 -5.40
N GLY A 183 5.92 21.80 -4.39
CA GLY A 183 6.63 22.61 -3.42
C GLY A 183 8.13 22.73 -3.70
N ASN A 184 8.86 23.38 -2.80
CA ASN A 184 10.32 23.38 -2.81
C ASN A 184 10.83 22.01 -2.30
N PRO A 185 11.55 21.21 -3.10
CA PRO A 185 12.05 19.91 -2.67
C PRO A 185 13.02 20.00 -1.46
N ASP A 186 13.79 21.08 -1.34
CA ASP A 186 14.73 21.28 -0.24
C ASP A 186 14.02 21.58 1.10
N GLU A 187 12.75 21.97 1.07
CA GLU A 187 11.95 22.30 2.25
C GLU A 187 10.99 21.20 2.68
N VAL A 188 10.92 20.08 1.98
CA VAL A 188 9.95 18.99 2.23
C VAL A 188 9.97 18.57 3.69
N ALA A 189 11.14 18.25 4.24
CA ALA A 189 11.30 17.80 5.62
C ALA A 189 10.85 18.86 6.64
N ALA A 190 11.32 20.11 6.46
CA ALA A 190 10.98 21.20 7.37
C ALA A 190 9.49 21.57 7.29
N ARG A 191 8.89 21.56 6.09
CA ARG A 191 7.47 21.81 5.88
C ARG A 191 6.62 20.74 6.55
N PHE A 192 6.90 19.46 6.27
CA PHE A 192 6.14 18.35 6.84
C PHE A 192 6.20 18.36 8.38
N THR A 193 7.39 18.62 8.94
CA THR A 193 7.56 18.77 10.40
C THR A 193 6.71 19.90 10.96
N ARG A 194 6.72 21.10 10.34
CA ARG A 194 5.90 22.24 10.78
C ARG A 194 4.39 21.94 10.72
N ASP A 195 3.95 21.25 9.65
CA ASP A 195 2.54 20.90 9.48
C ASP A 195 2.08 19.91 10.56
N VAL A 196 2.91 18.91 10.91
CA VAL A 196 2.64 17.98 12.02
C VAL A 196 2.60 18.71 13.35
N GLN A 197 3.54 19.64 13.62
CA GLN A 197 3.55 20.47 14.83
C GLN A 197 2.30 21.35 14.93
N ALA A 198 1.87 21.94 13.82
CA ALA A 198 0.64 22.73 13.76
C ALA A 198 -0.60 21.90 14.05
N ALA A 199 -0.67 20.67 13.50
CA ALA A 199 -1.75 19.73 13.76
C ALA A 199 -1.80 19.30 15.24
N MET A 200 -0.64 19.05 15.87
CA MET A 200 -0.57 18.77 17.31
C MET A 200 -1.05 19.95 18.17
N ALA A 201 -0.61 21.15 17.83
CA ALA A 201 -1.03 22.36 18.55
C ALA A 201 -2.56 22.59 18.43
N ASP A 202 -3.14 22.25 17.28
CA ASP A 202 -4.58 22.33 17.09
C ASP A 202 -5.33 21.28 17.93
N LEU A 203 -4.90 20.03 17.96
CA LEU A 203 -5.45 19.01 18.86
C LEU A 203 -5.42 19.50 20.33
N GLN A 204 -4.28 20.00 20.78
CA GLN A 204 -4.09 20.46 22.16
C GLN A 204 -5.00 21.64 22.51
N ARG A 205 -5.20 22.62 21.60
CA ARG A 205 -6.15 23.72 21.78
C ARG A 205 -7.59 23.25 22.01
N HIS A 206 -7.95 22.11 21.45
CA HIS A 206 -9.26 21.47 21.60
C HIS A 206 -9.31 20.48 22.78
N GLY A 207 -8.27 20.45 23.63
CA GLY A 207 -8.21 19.55 24.79
C GLY A 207 -7.96 18.09 24.39
N ILE A 208 -7.52 17.82 23.15
CA ILE A 208 -7.27 16.47 22.64
C ILE A 208 -5.77 16.19 22.73
N ARG A 209 -5.39 15.20 23.55
CA ARG A 209 -4.01 14.76 23.67
C ARG A 209 -3.62 13.95 22.41
N PRO A 210 -2.50 14.28 21.72
CA PRO A 210 -1.99 13.48 20.63
C PRO A 210 -1.71 12.04 21.08
N ALA A 211 -2.21 11.06 20.33
CA ALA A 211 -1.92 9.64 20.52
C ALA A 211 -0.90 9.12 19.49
N ALA A 212 -1.09 9.50 18.23
CA ALA A 212 -0.19 9.03 17.18
C ALA A 212 -0.12 9.92 15.94
N LEU A 213 1.04 9.88 15.29
CA LEU A 213 1.23 10.17 13.87
C LEU A 213 1.19 8.83 13.13
N LEU A 214 0.20 8.64 12.24
CA LEU A 214 0.03 7.44 11.41
C LEU A 214 0.23 7.80 9.95
N VAL A 215 1.24 7.26 9.29
CA VAL A 215 1.52 7.49 7.88
C VAL A 215 1.95 6.22 7.15
N ASP A 216 1.53 6.09 5.90
CA ASP A 216 2.13 5.24 4.90
C ASP A 216 3.49 5.87 4.51
N THR A 217 4.58 5.16 4.74
CA THR A 217 5.94 5.71 4.65
C THR A 217 6.41 6.04 3.23
N LEU A 218 5.63 5.66 2.20
CA LEU A 218 5.81 6.07 0.80
C LEU A 218 4.68 7.00 0.30
N PHE A 219 3.72 7.35 1.15
CA PHE A 219 2.56 8.22 0.82
C PHE A 219 1.85 7.78 -0.46
N THR A 220 1.59 6.49 -0.57
CA THR A 220 1.19 5.83 -1.81
C THR A 220 -0.20 6.22 -2.30
N SER A 221 -1.11 6.60 -1.40
CA SER A 221 -2.44 7.09 -1.73
C SER A 221 -2.42 8.57 -2.08
N ASP A 222 -1.55 9.34 -1.43
CA ASP A 222 -1.38 10.78 -1.66
C ASP A 222 -0.73 11.08 -3.02
N GLY A 223 0.03 10.14 -3.59
CA GLY A 223 0.66 10.34 -4.89
C GLY A 223 2.06 9.78 -5.04
N VAL A 224 2.47 8.86 -4.16
CA VAL A 224 3.80 8.22 -4.14
C VAL A 224 4.93 9.22 -3.84
N PHE A 225 5.03 9.65 -2.60
CA PHE A 225 6.07 10.57 -2.16
C PHE A 225 7.06 9.85 -1.24
N ALA A 226 8.14 9.36 -1.83
CA ALA A 226 9.20 8.61 -1.15
C ALA A 226 10.46 9.45 -0.87
N ASP A 227 10.55 10.64 -1.43
CA ASP A 227 11.74 11.48 -1.43
C ASP A 227 11.51 12.87 -0.79
N PRO A 228 12.56 13.49 -0.22
CA PRO A 228 13.90 12.93 -0.01
C PRO A 228 13.92 11.88 1.12
N PRO A 229 14.85 10.91 1.11
CA PRO A 229 15.06 10.03 2.27
C PRO A 229 15.27 10.84 3.56
N GLY A 230 14.70 10.36 4.69
CA GLY A 230 14.89 11.02 5.99
C GLY A 230 13.91 12.15 6.32
N PHE A 231 13.03 12.57 5.42
CA PHE A 231 12.13 13.71 5.66
C PHE A 231 11.16 13.51 6.84
N LEU A 232 10.91 12.28 7.26
CA LEU A 232 10.02 11.98 8.40
C LEU A 232 10.65 12.28 9.77
N ALA A 233 11.97 12.36 9.88
CA ALA A 233 12.66 12.39 11.17
C ALA A 233 12.17 13.51 12.11
N GLY A 234 12.11 14.75 11.63
CA GLY A 234 11.64 15.87 12.46
C GLY A 234 10.17 15.77 12.91
N ALA A 235 9.31 15.15 12.09
CA ALA A 235 7.92 14.91 12.45
C ALA A 235 7.80 13.79 13.51
N VAL A 236 8.62 12.74 13.39
CA VAL A 236 8.70 11.66 14.40
C VAL A 236 9.23 12.20 15.73
N ASP A 237 10.29 12.99 15.72
CA ASP A 237 10.80 13.66 16.94
C ASP A 237 9.73 14.54 17.59
N ALA A 238 8.96 15.27 16.79
CA ALA A 238 7.92 16.15 17.29
C ALA A 238 6.78 15.39 17.97
N ILE A 239 6.28 14.29 17.38
CA ILE A 239 5.21 13.49 18.00
C ILE A 239 5.69 12.78 19.27
N HIS A 240 6.94 12.30 19.31
CA HIS A 240 7.54 11.72 20.50
C HIS A 240 7.68 12.76 21.63
N ALA A 241 8.15 13.98 21.32
CA ALA A 241 8.25 15.08 22.30
C ALA A 241 6.89 15.46 22.91
N ALA A 242 5.79 15.26 22.18
CA ALA A 242 4.43 15.45 22.66
C ALA A 242 3.87 14.25 23.45
N GLY A 243 4.63 13.16 23.59
CA GLY A 243 4.22 11.92 24.25
C GLY A 243 3.27 11.06 23.43
N GLY A 244 3.18 11.30 22.13
CA GLY A 244 2.49 10.45 21.16
C GLY A 244 3.43 9.38 20.57
N LEU A 245 2.89 8.50 19.71
CA LEU A 245 3.60 7.43 19.05
C LEU A 245 3.71 7.66 17.54
N PHE A 246 4.76 7.13 16.93
CA PHE A 246 4.86 7.01 15.48
C PHE A 246 4.41 5.62 15.04
N ILE A 247 3.37 5.56 14.19
CA ILE A 247 2.86 4.33 13.57
C ILE A 247 3.21 4.38 12.09
N ALA A 248 4.09 3.46 11.66
CA ALA A 248 4.40 3.27 10.25
C ALA A 248 3.41 2.28 9.63
N ASP A 249 2.56 2.75 8.72
CA ASP A 249 1.72 1.88 7.91
C ASP A 249 2.52 1.34 6.72
N GLU A 250 3.03 0.13 6.90
CA GLU A 250 3.84 -0.59 5.91
C GLU A 250 3.03 -1.56 5.04
N VAL A 251 1.71 -1.48 5.11
CA VAL A 251 0.79 -2.34 4.35
C VAL A 251 1.01 -2.25 2.83
N GLN A 252 1.57 -1.15 2.34
CA GLN A 252 1.95 -0.98 0.94
C GLN A 252 3.45 -0.83 0.73
N ALA A 253 4.15 -0.17 1.64
CA ALA A 253 5.55 0.20 1.51
C ALA A 253 6.52 -0.94 1.85
N GLY A 254 6.10 -1.85 2.73
CA GLY A 254 6.92 -2.94 3.24
C GLY A 254 7.16 -4.09 2.26
N PHE A 255 7.87 -5.10 2.76
CA PHE A 255 8.22 -6.34 2.03
C PHE A 255 9.04 -6.06 0.77
N ALA A 256 10.18 -5.39 0.95
CA ALA A 256 11.19 -5.14 -0.09
C ALA A 256 10.73 -4.25 -1.26
N ARG A 257 9.54 -3.63 -1.17
CA ARG A 257 8.93 -2.86 -2.26
C ARG A 257 9.79 -1.70 -2.74
N SER A 258 10.48 -1.00 -1.83
CA SER A 258 11.37 0.12 -2.17
C SER A 258 12.70 -0.32 -2.80
N GLY A 259 13.01 -1.62 -2.76
CA GLY A 259 14.27 -2.20 -3.24
C GLY A 259 15.47 -1.89 -2.33
N SER A 260 15.65 -0.65 -1.92
CA SER A 260 16.77 -0.24 -1.06
C SER A 260 16.67 -0.81 0.36
N HIS A 261 15.45 -1.02 0.87
CA HIS A 261 15.18 -1.51 2.23
C HIS A 261 14.01 -2.50 2.21
N PHE A 262 13.94 -3.36 3.22
CA PHE A 262 12.82 -4.29 3.37
C PHE A 262 11.53 -3.57 3.79
N TRP A 263 11.66 -2.52 4.65
CA TRP A 263 10.57 -1.67 5.13
C TRP A 263 10.75 -0.23 4.65
N GLY A 264 9.65 0.45 4.33
CA GLY A 264 9.68 1.82 3.85
C GLY A 264 10.23 2.81 4.89
N PHE A 265 9.91 2.63 6.18
CA PHE A 265 10.40 3.49 7.26
C PHE A 265 11.93 3.46 7.39
N GLN A 266 12.59 2.34 7.06
CA GLN A 266 14.05 2.22 7.07
C GLN A 266 14.72 3.19 6.10
N ARG A 267 14.06 3.51 4.99
CA ARG A 267 14.52 4.52 4.03
C ARG A 267 14.65 5.91 4.66
N HIS A 268 13.82 6.19 5.66
CA HIS A 268 13.81 7.48 6.35
C HIS A 268 14.70 7.50 7.60
N GLY A 269 15.31 6.38 7.96
CA GLY A 269 16.19 6.28 9.13
C GLY A 269 15.45 6.53 10.45
N VAL A 270 14.13 6.32 10.50
CA VAL A 270 13.30 6.49 11.69
C VAL A 270 12.96 5.16 12.34
N LEU A 271 12.67 5.18 13.64
CA LEU A 271 12.25 3.99 14.39
C LEU A 271 10.77 4.17 14.79
N PRO A 272 9.84 3.47 14.14
CA PRO A 272 8.44 3.52 14.52
C PRO A 272 8.18 2.76 15.82
N ASP A 273 7.28 3.27 16.65
CA ASP A 273 6.81 2.56 17.86
C ASP A 273 5.94 1.35 17.50
N ILE A 274 5.19 1.47 16.40
CA ILE A 274 4.32 0.42 15.84
C ILE A 274 4.51 0.40 14.33
N VAL A 275 4.67 -0.80 13.78
CA VAL A 275 4.70 -1.05 12.32
C VAL A 275 3.51 -1.91 11.97
N THR A 276 2.59 -1.42 11.14
CA THR A 276 1.47 -2.24 10.64
C THR A 276 1.78 -2.81 9.26
N MET A 277 1.32 -4.01 8.98
CA MET A 277 1.66 -4.75 7.77
C MET A 277 0.48 -5.60 7.28
N GLY A 278 0.48 -5.94 6.00
CA GLY A 278 -0.62 -6.71 5.40
C GLY A 278 -0.32 -7.11 3.97
N LYS A 279 -1.18 -6.75 3.03
CA LYS A 279 -1.15 -7.06 1.58
C LYS A 279 -0.12 -8.10 1.11
N PRO A 280 1.22 -7.81 1.12
CA PRO A 280 2.25 -8.74 0.61
C PRO A 280 2.49 -9.95 1.51
N MET A 281 2.13 -9.89 2.80
CA MET A 281 2.52 -10.89 3.80
C MET A 281 2.17 -12.32 3.41
N GLY A 282 0.97 -12.54 2.86
CA GLY A 282 0.46 -13.88 2.50
C GLY A 282 0.40 -14.13 1.00
N ASN A 283 0.93 -13.24 0.16
CA ASN A 283 0.88 -13.35 -1.31
C ASN A 283 -0.54 -13.63 -1.85
N GLY A 284 -1.55 -12.96 -1.28
CA GLY A 284 -2.98 -13.15 -1.61
C GLY A 284 -3.76 -13.98 -0.59
N HIS A 285 -3.09 -14.77 0.25
CA HIS A 285 -3.72 -15.38 1.42
C HIS A 285 -3.95 -14.31 2.52
N PRO A 286 -5.13 -14.27 3.17
CA PRO A 286 -5.42 -13.30 4.22
C PRO A 286 -4.47 -13.40 5.40
N LEU A 287 -3.52 -12.47 5.49
CA LEU A 287 -2.57 -12.34 6.58
C LEU A 287 -2.15 -10.88 6.72
N ALA A 288 -2.23 -10.38 7.93
CA ALA A 288 -1.78 -9.06 8.32
C ALA A 288 -1.34 -9.08 9.79
N GLY A 289 -0.84 -7.97 10.28
CA GLY A 289 -0.44 -7.84 11.66
C GLY A 289 0.25 -6.53 11.95
N LEU A 290 0.78 -6.44 13.13
CA LEU A 290 1.66 -5.36 13.55
C LEU A 290 2.84 -5.91 14.34
N ALA A 291 3.93 -5.14 14.33
CA ALA A 291 5.01 -5.25 15.30
C ALA A 291 5.05 -3.96 16.12
N ALA A 292 5.20 -4.09 17.43
CA ALA A 292 5.31 -2.93 18.31
C ALA A 292 6.36 -3.18 19.41
N ARG A 293 6.83 -2.10 20.01
CA ARG A 293 7.70 -2.21 21.19
C ARG A 293 7.03 -3.05 22.28
N ALA A 294 7.80 -3.90 22.95
CA ALA A 294 7.30 -4.81 23.97
C ALA A 294 6.55 -4.09 25.10
N ASP A 295 7.03 -2.90 25.53
CA ASP A 295 6.38 -2.11 26.59
C ASP A 295 4.96 -1.64 26.21
N ILE A 296 4.70 -1.41 24.91
CA ILE A 296 3.37 -1.04 24.38
C ILE A 296 2.43 -2.25 24.41
N ILE A 297 2.92 -3.40 23.93
CA ILE A 297 2.12 -4.65 23.92
C ILE A 297 1.84 -5.13 25.33
N ASP A 298 2.83 -5.11 26.24
CA ASP A 298 2.69 -5.52 27.63
C ASP A 298 1.70 -4.63 28.40
N ALA A 299 1.78 -3.30 28.20
CA ALA A 299 0.82 -2.35 28.80
C ALA A 299 -0.62 -2.64 28.34
N PHE A 300 -0.81 -2.96 27.07
CA PHE A 300 -2.11 -3.34 26.53
C PHE A 300 -2.58 -4.70 27.07
N GLY A 301 -1.73 -5.73 26.99
CA GLY A 301 -2.06 -7.10 27.40
C GLY A 301 -2.39 -7.23 28.88
N SER A 302 -1.81 -6.36 29.73
CA SER A 302 -2.11 -6.33 31.17
C SER A 302 -3.50 -5.77 31.51
N ARG A 303 -4.12 -5.02 30.60
CA ARG A 303 -5.38 -4.28 30.85
C ARG A 303 -6.53 -4.73 29.95
N VAL A 304 -6.22 -5.23 28.75
CA VAL A 304 -7.21 -5.49 27.70
C VAL A 304 -7.17 -6.96 27.29
N ARG A 305 -8.33 -7.61 27.34
CA ARG A 305 -8.46 -8.95 26.77
C ARG A 305 -8.46 -8.85 25.26
N TYR A 306 -7.49 -9.48 24.61
CA TYR A 306 -7.39 -9.55 23.14
C TYR A 306 -7.52 -10.98 22.63
N PHE A 307 -8.26 -11.14 21.53
CA PHE A 307 -8.34 -12.37 20.77
C PHE A 307 -8.80 -12.06 19.33
N ASN A 308 -8.10 -12.61 18.35
CA ASN A 308 -8.51 -12.63 16.95
C ASN A 308 -8.63 -14.10 16.53
N THR A 309 -9.80 -14.49 16.01
CA THR A 309 -10.10 -15.90 15.72
C THR A 309 -9.18 -16.46 14.63
N PHE A 310 -8.86 -15.69 13.61
CA PHE A 310 -8.08 -16.15 12.45
C PHE A 310 -6.67 -15.56 12.38
N GLY A 311 -6.40 -14.47 13.10
CA GLY A 311 -5.08 -13.84 13.12
C GLY A 311 -4.03 -14.79 13.69
N GLY A 312 -2.95 -15.06 12.93
CA GLY A 312 -1.87 -15.94 13.35
C GLY A 312 -2.22 -17.43 13.29
N ASN A 313 -3.23 -17.84 12.53
CA ASN A 313 -3.50 -19.27 12.34
C ASN A 313 -2.36 -19.96 11.57
N PRO A 314 -2.13 -21.27 11.80
CA PRO A 314 -1.01 -21.99 11.21
C PRO A 314 -0.89 -21.90 9.69
N VAL A 315 -2.00 -21.92 8.94
CA VAL A 315 -2.01 -21.83 7.49
C VAL A 315 -1.54 -20.44 7.01
N SER A 316 -2.01 -19.38 7.67
CA SER A 316 -1.55 -18.02 7.36
C SER A 316 -0.08 -17.82 7.69
N CYS A 317 0.40 -18.37 8.83
CA CYS A 317 1.82 -18.29 9.20
C CYS A 317 2.71 -19.06 8.22
N ALA A 318 2.28 -20.25 7.77
CA ALA A 318 2.98 -21.02 6.72
C ALA A 318 3.06 -20.25 5.39
N ALA A 319 1.98 -19.58 4.99
CA ALA A 319 1.99 -18.71 3.82
C ALA A 319 2.97 -17.55 3.98
N GLY A 320 2.95 -16.88 5.14
CA GLY A 320 3.85 -15.75 5.45
C GLY A 320 5.32 -16.16 5.49
N MET A 321 5.63 -17.31 6.08
CA MET A 321 6.99 -17.86 6.10
C MET A 321 7.50 -18.11 4.68
N ALA A 322 6.68 -18.77 3.85
CA ALA A 322 7.04 -19.03 2.45
C ALA A 322 7.28 -17.74 1.66
N VAL A 323 6.53 -16.66 1.93
CA VAL A 323 6.77 -15.36 1.29
C VAL A 323 8.13 -14.78 1.68
N LEU A 324 8.50 -14.81 2.97
CA LEU A 324 9.81 -14.33 3.42
C LEU A 324 10.95 -15.12 2.80
N GLU A 325 10.81 -16.45 2.75
CA GLU A 325 11.78 -17.36 2.13
C GLU A 325 11.96 -17.06 0.63
N VAL A 326 10.88 -16.89 -0.11
CA VAL A 326 10.93 -16.57 -1.55
C VAL A 326 11.62 -15.23 -1.80
N ILE A 327 11.28 -14.18 -1.02
CA ILE A 327 11.94 -12.88 -1.17
C ILE A 327 13.45 -12.99 -1.00
N GLU A 328 13.91 -13.80 -0.04
CA GLU A 328 15.34 -13.99 0.23
C GLU A 328 16.00 -14.90 -0.83
N GLN A 329 15.44 -16.09 -1.09
CA GLN A 329 16.03 -17.10 -1.95
C GLN A 329 16.14 -16.64 -3.40
N GLU A 330 15.15 -15.90 -3.89
CA GLU A 330 15.11 -15.37 -5.24
C GLU A 330 15.75 -13.97 -5.37
N GLY A 331 16.25 -13.39 -4.26
CA GLY A 331 16.91 -12.09 -4.28
C GLY A 331 15.98 -10.94 -4.69
N LEU A 332 14.67 -11.04 -4.38
CA LEU A 332 13.66 -10.16 -4.93
C LEU A 332 13.80 -8.70 -4.47
N GLN A 333 14.39 -8.45 -3.28
CA GLN A 333 14.72 -7.09 -2.87
C GLN A 333 15.75 -6.44 -3.78
N HIS A 334 16.82 -7.16 -4.12
CA HIS A 334 17.82 -6.69 -5.06
C HIS A 334 17.23 -6.46 -6.46
N ASN A 335 16.37 -7.38 -6.92
CA ASN A 335 15.66 -7.20 -8.19
C ASN A 335 14.80 -5.92 -8.17
N ALA A 336 14.04 -5.67 -7.11
CA ALA A 336 13.24 -4.45 -6.98
C ALA A 336 14.11 -3.19 -7.00
N HIS A 337 15.32 -3.24 -6.45
CA HIS A 337 16.27 -2.13 -6.49
C HIS A 337 16.80 -1.87 -7.92
N VAL A 338 17.34 -2.89 -8.56
CA VAL A 338 18.02 -2.75 -9.87
C VAL A 338 17.03 -2.55 -11.01
N THR A 339 16.00 -3.40 -11.08
CA THR A 339 14.99 -3.31 -12.15
C THR A 339 14.06 -2.12 -11.93
N GLY A 340 13.79 -1.75 -10.65
CA GLY A 340 13.03 -0.54 -10.33
C GLY A 340 13.77 0.74 -10.75
N ALA A 341 15.09 0.82 -10.55
CA ALA A 341 15.91 1.92 -11.05
C ALA A 341 15.93 1.99 -12.58
N TYR A 342 16.04 0.85 -13.25
CA TYR A 342 15.95 0.76 -14.72
C TYR A 342 14.60 1.26 -15.23
N LEU A 343 13.50 0.81 -14.64
CA LEU A 343 12.16 1.26 -15.01
C LEU A 343 11.98 2.76 -14.77
N LYS A 344 12.45 3.28 -13.63
CA LYS A 344 12.38 4.71 -13.32
C LYS A 344 13.13 5.54 -14.36
N ALA A 345 14.35 5.16 -14.72
CA ALA A 345 15.14 5.84 -15.75
C ALA A 345 14.44 5.83 -17.13
N GLY A 346 13.80 4.71 -17.51
CA GLY A 346 12.99 4.63 -18.71
C GLY A 346 11.79 5.58 -18.69
N LEU A 347 11.08 5.67 -17.56
CA LEU A 347 9.97 6.62 -17.36
C LEU A 347 10.44 8.08 -17.43
N GLU A 348 11.61 8.40 -16.85
CA GLU A 348 12.23 9.72 -16.93
C GLU A 348 12.63 10.08 -18.38
N ALA A 349 13.09 9.10 -19.16
CA ALA A 349 13.36 9.29 -20.60
C ALA A 349 12.05 9.57 -21.36
N LEU A 350 10.95 8.86 -21.04
CA LEU A 350 9.63 9.17 -21.61
C LEU A 350 9.14 10.56 -21.22
N ALA A 351 9.43 11.03 -20.00
CA ALA A 351 9.15 12.39 -19.58
C ALA A 351 9.91 13.43 -20.42
N GLY A 352 11.13 13.11 -20.87
CA GLY A 352 11.85 13.93 -21.84
C GLY A 352 11.19 14.04 -23.22
N LYS A 353 10.39 13.05 -23.60
CA LYS A 353 9.73 12.93 -24.92
C LYS A 353 8.27 13.43 -24.90
N HIS A 354 7.55 13.26 -23.81
CA HIS A 354 6.12 13.55 -23.69
C HIS A 354 5.85 14.65 -22.67
N GLU A 355 5.37 15.81 -23.12
CA GLU A 355 5.03 16.97 -22.28
C GLU A 355 3.95 16.67 -21.23
N LEU A 356 3.10 15.66 -21.49
CA LEU A 356 2.05 15.23 -20.59
C LEU A 356 2.60 14.66 -19.25
N ILE A 357 3.84 14.13 -19.24
CA ILE A 357 4.48 13.66 -18.02
C ILE A 357 5.13 14.86 -17.31
N GLY A 358 4.58 15.25 -16.16
CA GLY A 358 5.10 16.34 -15.34
C GLY A 358 6.20 15.89 -14.38
N ASP A 359 6.06 14.70 -13.78
CA ASP A 359 7.01 14.18 -12.79
C ASP A 359 7.03 12.66 -12.76
N VAL A 360 8.21 12.09 -12.44
CA VAL A 360 8.44 10.67 -12.21
C VAL A 360 9.13 10.49 -10.87
N ARG A 361 8.50 9.81 -9.92
CA ARG A 361 8.99 9.67 -8.55
C ARG A 361 8.75 8.29 -7.96
N GLY A 362 9.31 8.05 -6.78
CA GLY A 362 9.18 6.79 -6.06
C GLY A 362 10.49 6.00 -6.00
N ALA A 363 10.43 4.79 -5.44
CA ALA A 363 11.58 3.94 -5.19
C ALA A 363 11.27 2.47 -5.46
N GLY A 364 12.22 1.74 -6.02
CA GLY A 364 12.07 0.33 -6.36
C GLY A 364 10.86 0.08 -7.26
N PHE A 365 10.02 -0.85 -6.85
CA PHE A 365 8.77 -1.16 -7.54
C PHE A 365 7.55 -0.43 -6.97
N PHE A 366 7.75 0.78 -6.48
CA PHE A 366 6.65 1.68 -6.18
C PHE A 366 6.92 3.05 -6.83
N LEU A 367 6.39 3.23 -8.04
CA LEU A 367 6.62 4.42 -8.84
C LEU A 367 5.32 5.14 -9.16
N GLY A 368 5.40 6.46 -9.23
CA GLY A 368 4.33 7.35 -9.67
C GLY A 368 4.76 8.15 -10.88
N VAL A 369 3.90 8.18 -11.92
CA VAL A 369 4.09 9.04 -13.09
C VAL A 369 2.96 10.06 -13.10
N GLU A 370 3.27 11.29 -12.79
CA GLU A 370 2.26 12.34 -12.71
C GLU A 370 2.00 12.97 -14.07
N LEU A 371 0.74 12.96 -14.49
CA LEU A 371 0.30 13.56 -15.73
C LEU A 371 -0.25 14.97 -15.49
N VAL A 372 0.20 15.93 -16.26
CA VAL A 372 -0.18 17.35 -16.19
C VAL A 372 -0.57 17.88 -17.57
N ASN A 373 -1.49 18.84 -17.60
CA ASN A 373 -1.87 19.51 -18.85
C ASN A 373 -0.75 20.41 -19.37
N ASP A 374 0.02 21.00 -18.46
CA ASP A 374 1.22 21.77 -18.75
C ASP A 374 2.21 21.67 -17.57
N ARG A 375 3.50 21.73 -17.87
CA ARG A 375 4.56 21.57 -16.86
C ARG A 375 4.79 22.82 -16.02
N GLN A 376 4.45 23.99 -16.53
CA GLN A 376 4.65 25.25 -15.81
C GLN A 376 3.55 25.42 -14.74
N GLY A 377 2.29 25.29 -15.12
CA GLY A 377 1.14 25.40 -14.24
C GLY A 377 0.89 24.14 -13.41
N LYS A 378 1.47 23.00 -13.81
CA LYS A 378 1.33 21.68 -13.13
C LYS A 378 -0.12 21.28 -12.90
N GLN A 379 -1.03 21.71 -13.79
CA GLN A 379 -2.46 21.39 -13.68
C GLN A 379 -2.68 19.89 -13.91
N PRO A 380 -3.37 19.18 -13.00
CA PRO A 380 -3.60 17.74 -13.12
C PRO A 380 -4.33 17.36 -14.42
N ALA A 381 -3.80 16.39 -15.15
CA ALA A 381 -4.40 15.86 -16.38
C ALA A 381 -5.25 14.60 -16.10
N THR A 382 -6.25 14.70 -15.22
CA THR A 382 -7.10 13.57 -14.77
C THR A 382 -7.77 12.82 -15.92
N ALA A 383 -8.33 13.55 -16.90
CA ALA A 383 -8.96 12.92 -18.04
C ALA A 383 -7.95 12.16 -18.92
N ALA A 384 -6.74 12.70 -19.09
CA ALA A 384 -5.67 12.01 -19.80
C ALA A 384 -5.23 10.76 -19.06
N ALA A 385 -5.05 10.82 -17.74
CA ALA A 385 -4.70 9.65 -16.94
C ALA A 385 -5.73 8.51 -17.09
N THR A 386 -7.03 8.84 -17.07
CA THR A 386 -8.09 7.86 -17.32
C THR A 386 -7.98 7.24 -18.72
N ARG A 387 -7.70 8.04 -19.77
CA ARG A 387 -7.49 7.54 -21.14
C ARG A 387 -6.25 6.64 -21.20
N VAL A 388 -5.12 7.06 -20.61
CA VAL A 388 -3.88 6.25 -20.56
C VAL A 388 -4.12 4.90 -19.92
N VAL A 389 -4.78 4.86 -18.76
CA VAL A 389 -5.07 3.61 -18.03
C VAL A 389 -5.90 2.64 -18.89
N ASN A 390 -6.93 3.13 -19.57
CA ASN A 390 -7.76 2.30 -20.43
C ASN A 390 -7.03 1.86 -21.72
N ALA A 391 -6.27 2.75 -22.36
CA ALA A 391 -5.49 2.41 -23.55
C ALA A 391 -4.36 1.41 -23.25
N LEU A 392 -3.73 1.46 -22.07
CA LEU A 392 -2.78 0.45 -21.61
C LEU A 392 -3.46 -0.91 -21.38
N ARG A 393 -4.67 -0.91 -20.78
CA ARG A 393 -5.45 -2.15 -20.63
C ARG A 393 -5.73 -2.81 -22.00
N GLU A 394 -6.04 -2.03 -23.05
CA GLU A 394 -6.22 -2.53 -24.42
C GLU A 394 -4.92 -3.12 -24.99
N ARG A 395 -3.77 -2.58 -24.57
CA ARG A 395 -2.43 -3.13 -24.88
C ARG A 395 -1.98 -4.21 -23.90
N ARG A 396 -2.89 -4.73 -23.05
CA ARG A 396 -2.66 -5.81 -22.10
C ARG A 396 -1.66 -5.47 -21.00
N VAL A 397 -1.59 -4.21 -20.60
CA VAL A 397 -0.85 -3.73 -19.44
C VAL A 397 -1.84 -3.15 -18.42
N LEU A 398 -1.83 -3.70 -17.20
CA LEU A 398 -2.75 -3.31 -16.15
C LEU A 398 -2.08 -2.40 -15.13
N LEU A 399 -2.61 -1.20 -14.96
CA LEU A 399 -2.23 -0.28 -13.90
C LEU A 399 -3.42 0.60 -13.47
N SER A 400 -3.24 1.46 -12.49
CA SER A 400 -4.28 2.40 -12.04
C SER A 400 -3.71 3.80 -11.86
N ALA A 401 -4.60 4.76 -11.59
CA ALA A 401 -4.23 6.10 -11.16
C ALA A 401 -4.51 6.32 -9.66
N THR A 402 -3.77 7.22 -9.04
CA THR A 402 -3.84 7.60 -7.62
C THR A 402 -3.67 9.11 -7.43
N GLY A 403 -3.63 9.54 -6.17
CA GLY A 403 -3.51 10.93 -5.78
C GLY A 403 -4.85 11.67 -5.74
N PRO A 404 -4.91 12.84 -5.12
CA PRO A 404 -6.15 13.60 -4.92
C PRO A 404 -6.91 13.91 -6.21
N ALA A 405 -6.18 14.20 -7.29
CA ALA A 405 -6.75 14.48 -8.61
C ALA A 405 -6.86 13.24 -9.52
N GLY A 406 -6.37 12.06 -9.09
CA GLY A 406 -6.42 10.85 -9.90
C GLY A 406 -5.61 10.92 -11.19
N ASN A 407 -4.56 11.75 -11.23
CA ASN A 407 -3.72 12.00 -12.40
C ASN A 407 -2.33 11.36 -12.33
N ILE A 408 -2.05 10.58 -11.29
CA ILE A 408 -0.75 9.93 -11.08
C ILE A 408 -0.90 8.45 -11.41
N LEU A 409 -0.27 8.00 -12.48
CA LEU A 409 -0.18 6.58 -12.80
C LEU A 409 0.60 5.88 -11.69
N LYS A 410 0.01 4.85 -11.10
CA LYS A 410 0.56 4.13 -9.96
C LYS A 410 1.08 2.77 -10.40
N LEU A 411 2.41 2.62 -10.40
CA LEU A 411 3.11 1.42 -10.83
C LEU A 411 3.62 0.67 -9.59
N ARG A 412 3.17 -0.59 -9.43
CA ARG A 412 3.56 -1.45 -8.31
C ARG A 412 3.51 -2.93 -8.72
N PRO A 413 4.36 -3.32 -9.69
CA PRO A 413 4.40 -4.70 -10.16
C PRO A 413 4.84 -5.65 -9.04
N GLN A 414 4.68 -6.96 -9.26
CA GLN A 414 5.21 -8.00 -8.37
C GLN A 414 6.75 -7.94 -8.34
N LEU A 415 7.35 -8.41 -7.23
CA LEU A 415 8.81 -8.35 -7.05
C LEU A 415 9.64 -9.14 -8.08
N PRO A 416 9.16 -10.24 -8.69
CA PRO A 416 9.87 -10.92 -9.79
C PRO A 416 9.74 -10.22 -11.17
N PHE A 417 9.26 -8.98 -11.20
CA PHE A 417 9.18 -8.19 -12.43
C PHE A 417 10.59 -7.96 -13.01
N ALA A 418 10.83 -8.41 -14.25
CA ALA A 418 12.14 -8.38 -14.89
C ALA A 418 12.26 -7.22 -15.89
N ARG A 419 13.46 -7.01 -16.45
CA ARG A 419 13.73 -5.92 -17.40
C ARG A 419 12.87 -6.02 -18.65
N GLU A 420 12.67 -7.23 -19.18
CA GLU A 420 11.81 -7.46 -20.35
C GLU A 420 10.35 -7.01 -20.08
N HIS A 421 9.86 -7.15 -18.86
CA HIS A 421 8.53 -6.65 -18.48
C HIS A 421 8.53 -5.12 -18.39
N ALA A 422 9.63 -4.51 -17.93
CA ALA A 422 9.78 -3.06 -17.91
C ALA A 422 9.80 -2.49 -19.33
N ASP A 423 10.50 -3.12 -20.27
CA ASP A 423 10.55 -2.72 -21.68
C ASP A 423 9.14 -2.78 -22.31
N LEU A 424 8.40 -3.89 -22.10
CA LEU A 424 7.01 -4.01 -22.55
C LEU A 424 6.11 -2.89 -22.02
N LEU A 425 6.25 -2.54 -20.74
CA LEU A 425 5.51 -1.44 -20.15
C LEU A 425 5.89 -0.09 -20.75
N LEU A 426 7.20 0.18 -20.89
CA LEU A 426 7.72 1.44 -21.43
C LEU A 426 7.28 1.63 -22.88
N ASP A 427 7.40 0.60 -23.73
CA ASP A 427 6.96 0.62 -25.12
C ASP A 427 5.45 0.86 -25.24
N ALA A 428 4.66 0.17 -24.42
CA ALA A 428 3.21 0.35 -24.41
C ALA A 428 2.82 1.76 -23.96
N LEU A 429 3.48 2.30 -22.92
CA LEU A 429 3.22 3.64 -22.41
C LEU A 429 3.64 4.72 -23.43
N ASP A 430 4.81 4.57 -24.08
CA ASP A 430 5.27 5.48 -25.14
C ASP A 430 4.27 5.55 -26.28
N ALA A 431 3.83 4.37 -26.79
CA ALA A 431 2.86 4.29 -27.87
C ALA A 431 1.49 4.88 -27.51
N VAL A 432 1.06 4.73 -26.24
CA VAL A 432 -0.20 5.33 -25.74
C VAL A 432 -0.07 6.84 -25.65
N LEU A 433 1.02 7.36 -25.09
CA LEU A 433 1.24 8.81 -24.94
C LEU A 433 1.41 9.52 -26.28
N ALA A 434 2.03 8.86 -27.26
CA ALA A 434 2.17 9.40 -28.63
C ALA A 434 0.85 9.48 -29.39
N ALA A 435 -0.18 8.73 -28.98
CA ALA A 435 -1.49 8.69 -29.62
C ALA A 435 -2.53 9.61 -28.96
N LEU A 436 -2.19 10.29 -27.87
CA LEU A 436 -3.07 11.20 -27.10
C LEU A 436 -3.02 12.62 -27.59
#